data_892d0b276e36e7b23f705f89eb3f3775
#
_entry.id   892d0b276e36e7b23f705f89eb3f3775
#
_cell.length_a   1.000
_cell.length_b   1.000
_cell.length_c   1.000
_cell.angle_alpha   90.00
_cell.angle_beta   90.00
_cell.angle_gamma   90.00
#
_symmetry.space_group_name_H-M   'P 1'
#
loop_
_entity.id
_entity.type
_entity.pdbx_description
1 polymer ?
#
loop_
_entity_poly.entity_id
_entity_poly.type
_entity_poly.pdbx_seq_one_letter_code
_entity_poly.pdbx_strand_id
1 'polypeptide(L)'
;MTAAQDFADQCSGLDCGTILADPPWQFSNRTGKVAPEHKRLSRYDTLSLEQIKEIPVSLAAAEAGHLYLWVPNALLQYGLDVMKAWGFEYKTNIVWHKIRKDGGPDGRGVGFYFRNTTELVLFGIRGKLRTLAPGRRQVNIIKSRKREHSRKPDELYEVIEACSPGPYLELFARGRHGEDWHVWGDQSQDYEPDWPTYANHSGQSGNLRLFG
;
A
#
# COMPACT_ATOMS: atom_id res chain seq x y z
N MET A 1 0.99 22.75 -10.41
CA MET A 1 0.40 21.49 -10.94
C MET A 1 -0.22 20.77 -9.75
N THR A 2 -1.42 20.23 -9.85
CA THR A 2 -2.01 19.39 -8.80
C THR A 2 -1.53 17.94 -8.96
N ALA A 3 -1.59 17.13 -7.88
CA ALA A 3 -1.25 15.70 -7.96
C ALA A 3 -2.09 14.97 -9.03
N ALA A 4 -3.37 15.36 -9.20
CA ALA A 4 -4.24 14.79 -10.22
C ALA A 4 -3.79 15.14 -11.66
N GLN A 5 -3.34 16.36 -11.90
CA GLN A 5 -2.80 16.77 -13.20
C GLN A 5 -1.49 16.06 -13.51
N ASP A 6 -0.57 16.03 -12.54
CA ASP A 6 0.71 15.36 -12.67
C ASP A 6 0.54 13.84 -12.94
N PHE A 7 -0.37 13.18 -12.22
CA PHE A 7 -0.71 11.79 -12.49
C PHE A 7 -1.26 11.58 -13.90
N ALA A 8 -2.18 12.43 -14.34
CA ALA A 8 -2.75 12.32 -15.69
C ALA A 8 -1.69 12.49 -16.78
N ASP A 9 -0.75 13.42 -16.60
CA ASP A 9 0.32 13.67 -17.57
C ASP A 9 1.32 12.50 -17.65
N GLN A 10 1.62 11.85 -16.51
CA GLN A 10 2.64 10.78 -16.46
C GLN A 10 2.08 9.37 -16.68
N CYS A 11 0.85 9.09 -16.28
CA CYS A 11 0.33 7.73 -16.17
C CYS A 11 -0.82 7.41 -17.13
N SER A 12 -1.37 8.38 -17.88
CA SER A 12 -2.46 8.09 -18.82
C SER A 12 -2.06 7.06 -19.88
N GLY A 13 -2.91 6.07 -20.08
CA GLY A 13 -2.75 5.06 -21.13
C GLY A 13 -1.79 3.90 -20.78
N LEU A 14 -1.34 3.78 -19.53
CA LEU A 14 -0.49 2.67 -19.10
C LEU A 14 -1.19 1.29 -19.13
N ASP A 15 -2.51 1.27 -19.06
CA ASP A 15 -3.36 0.06 -19.10
C ASP A 15 -2.94 -1.01 -18.08
N CYS A 16 -2.67 -0.59 -16.83
CA CYS A 16 -2.17 -1.46 -15.79
C CYS A 16 -3.27 -2.40 -15.25
N GLY A 17 -2.99 -3.70 -15.27
CA GLY A 17 -3.87 -4.72 -14.70
C GLY A 17 -3.94 -4.68 -13.18
N THR A 18 -2.94 -4.09 -12.52
CA THR A 18 -2.89 -4.00 -11.06
C THR A 18 -2.30 -2.67 -10.60
N ILE A 19 -2.97 -2.10 -9.61
CA ILE A 19 -2.56 -0.86 -8.93
C ILE A 19 -2.24 -1.16 -7.47
N LEU A 20 -1.07 -0.72 -7.01
CA LEU A 20 -0.70 -0.63 -5.58
C LEU A 20 -0.62 0.83 -5.19
N ALA A 21 -1.17 1.20 -4.04
CA ALA A 21 -1.11 2.58 -3.57
C ALA A 21 -0.89 2.69 -2.06
N ASP A 22 -0.02 3.60 -1.64
CA ASP A 22 0.21 3.98 -0.23
C ASP A 22 0.07 5.51 -0.08
N PRO A 23 -1.16 6.05 -0.13
CA PRO A 23 -1.36 7.49 -0.07
C PRO A 23 -0.76 8.14 1.17
N PRO A 24 -0.22 9.36 1.06
CA PRO A 24 0.27 10.13 2.20
C PRO A 24 -0.91 10.72 3.00
N TRP A 25 -1.61 9.84 3.71
CA TRP A 25 -2.83 10.15 4.44
C TRP A 25 -2.66 11.29 5.43
N GLN A 26 -3.56 12.26 5.36
CA GLN A 26 -3.66 13.31 6.36
C GLN A 26 -4.49 12.84 7.57
N PHE A 27 -3.92 12.91 8.77
CA PHE A 27 -4.64 12.65 10.01
C PHE A 27 -5.16 13.95 10.58
N SER A 28 -6.47 14.16 10.57
CA SER A 28 -7.10 15.27 11.28
C SER A 28 -7.35 14.90 12.75
N ASN A 29 -6.77 15.66 13.67
CA ASN A 29 -6.96 15.47 15.09
C ASN A 29 -7.93 16.52 15.65
N ARG A 30 -9.13 16.10 16.09
CA ARG A 30 -10.15 17.01 16.65
C ARG A 30 -9.76 17.60 18.03
N THR A 31 -8.72 17.09 18.70
CA THR A 31 -8.37 17.46 20.08
C THR A 31 -7.24 18.46 20.19
N GLY A 32 -6.67 18.94 19.09
CA GLY A 32 -5.55 19.91 19.11
C GLY A 32 -4.24 19.40 19.75
N LYS A 33 -4.22 18.22 20.34
CA LYS A 33 -3.00 17.57 20.82
C LYS A 33 -2.32 16.90 19.64
N VAL A 34 -1.11 17.34 19.35
CA VAL A 34 -0.27 16.73 18.30
C VAL A 34 -0.01 15.28 18.70
N ALA A 35 -0.68 14.34 18.02
CA ALA A 35 -0.36 12.93 18.16
C ALA A 35 1.11 12.70 17.74
N PRO A 36 1.81 11.72 18.33
CA PRO A 36 3.17 11.39 17.92
C PRO A 36 3.32 11.12 16.43
N GLU A 37 2.25 10.70 15.77
CA GLU A 37 2.16 10.56 14.32
C GLU A 37 2.32 11.89 13.58
N HIS A 38 1.82 13.02 14.09
CA HIS A 38 1.99 14.34 13.46
C HIS A 38 3.45 14.79 13.37
N LYS A 39 4.30 14.47 14.36
CA LYS A 39 5.75 14.73 14.28
C LYS A 39 6.45 13.90 13.18
N ARG A 40 5.84 12.79 12.76
CA ARG A 40 6.36 11.94 11.69
C ARG A 40 5.91 12.40 10.30
N LEU A 41 4.73 13.00 10.20
CA LEU A 41 4.15 13.52 8.96
C LEU A 41 4.79 14.85 8.51
N SER A 42 5.51 15.56 9.37
CA SER A 42 6.23 16.79 9.00
C SER A 42 7.38 16.60 7.99
N ARG A 43 7.62 15.37 7.54
CA ARG A 43 8.67 15.04 6.57
C ARG A 43 8.17 14.91 5.14
N TYR A 44 6.86 14.81 4.92
CA TYR A 44 6.25 14.67 3.60
C TYR A 44 5.01 15.53 3.51
N ASP A 45 4.76 16.11 2.35
CA ASP A 45 3.50 16.76 2.07
C ASP A 45 2.38 15.73 2.08
N THR A 46 1.42 15.90 2.99
CA THR A 46 0.24 15.03 3.07
C THR A 46 -0.83 15.54 2.13
N LEU A 47 -1.60 14.62 1.56
CA LEU A 47 -2.77 14.94 0.75
C LEU A 47 -4.05 14.82 1.58
N SER A 48 -4.98 15.75 1.37
CA SER A 48 -6.33 15.62 1.92
C SER A 48 -7.07 14.44 1.27
N LEU A 49 -8.12 13.95 1.94
CA LEU A 49 -8.95 12.88 1.38
C LEU A 49 -9.47 13.22 -0.02
N GLU A 50 -9.92 14.47 -0.22
CA GLU A 50 -10.45 14.91 -1.52
C GLU A 50 -9.36 14.92 -2.60
N GLN A 51 -8.17 15.43 -2.28
CA GLN A 51 -7.05 15.38 -3.22
C GLN A 51 -6.66 13.95 -3.63
N ILE A 52 -6.70 13.00 -2.70
CA ILE A 52 -6.44 11.58 -3.01
C ILE A 52 -7.54 11.03 -3.93
N LYS A 53 -8.80 11.30 -3.63
CA LYS A 53 -9.96 10.86 -4.44
C LYS A 53 -9.96 11.44 -5.85
N GLU A 54 -9.45 12.66 -6.02
CA GLU A 54 -9.37 13.37 -7.31
C GLU A 54 -8.30 12.81 -8.26
N ILE A 55 -7.37 11.98 -7.78
CA ILE A 55 -6.38 11.35 -8.66
C ILE A 55 -7.11 10.43 -9.65
N PRO A 56 -6.96 10.67 -10.97
CA PRO A 56 -7.74 9.95 -11.97
C PRO A 56 -7.13 8.57 -12.30
N VAL A 57 -7.07 7.68 -11.31
CA VAL A 57 -6.44 6.34 -11.42
C VAL A 57 -7.04 5.53 -12.56
N SER A 58 -8.28 5.80 -12.93
CA SER A 58 -8.94 5.15 -14.06
C SER A 58 -8.27 5.40 -15.41
N LEU A 59 -7.44 6.44 -15.55
CA LEU A 59 -6.70 6.73 -16.79
C LEU A 59 -5.50 5.78 -17.00
N ALA A 60 -5.01 5.18 -15.92
CA ALA A 60 -3.89 4.25 -15.93
C ALA A 60 -4.31 2.78 -15.74
N ALA A 61 -5.51 2.55 -15.20
CA ALA A 61 -5.99 1.21 -14.89
C ALA A 61 -6.68 0.57 -16.08
N ALA A 62 -6.41 -0.71 -16.32
CA ALA A 62 -7.10 -1.54 -17.29
C ALA A 62 -8.62 -1.60 -17.00
N GLU A 63 -9.43 -1.98 -18.01
CA GLU A 63 -10.88 -2.15 -17.87
C GLU A 63 -11.24 -3.15 -16.77
N ALA A 64 -10.46 -4.23 -16.65
CA ALA A 64 -10.56 -5.21 -15.58
C ALA A 64 -9.22 -5.31 -14.84
N GLY A 65 -9.23 -5.02 -13.55
CA GLY A 65 -7.99 -4.96 -12.77
C GLY A 65 -8.19 -5.04 -11.27
N HIS A 66 -7.08 -5.09 -10.56
CA HIS A 66 -7.02 -5.15 -9.10
C HIS A 66 -6.43 -3.87 -8.50
N LEU A 67 -6.90 -3.52 -7.31
CA LEU A 67 -6.35 -2.46 -6.47
C LEU A 67 -5.95 -3.03 -5.12
N TYR A 68 -4.72 -2.71 -4.70
CA TYR A 68 -4.20 -2.90 -3.36
C TYR A 68 -3.94 -1.52 -2.74
N LEU A 69 -4.70 -1.17 -1.72
CA LEU A 69 -4.65 0.17 -1.10
C LEU A 69 -4.24 0.06 0.36
N TRP A 70 -3.06 0.59 0.69
CA TRP A 70 -2.62 0.72 2.08
C TRP A 70 -3.46 1.73 2.82
N VAL A 71 -3.99 1.31 3.97
CA VAL A 71 -4.84 2.17 4.81
C VAL A 71 -4.50 1.97 6.28
N PRO A 72 -4.20 3.04 7.02
CA PRO A 72 -4.14 2.99 8.47
C PRO A 72 -5.47 2.56 9.06
N ASN A 73 -5.46 1.73 10.11
CA ASN A 73 -6.69 1.21 10.73
C ASN A 73 -7.71 2.30 11.08
N ALA A 74 -7.23 3.47 11.54
CA ALA A 74 -8.09 4.59 11.91
C ALA A 74 -8.79 5.28 10.71
N LEU A 75 -8.30 5.05 9.49
CA LEU A 75 -8.79 5.68 8.26
C LEU A 75 -9.48 4.67 7.31
N LEU A 76 -9.92 3.52 7.83
CA LEU A 76 -10.56 2.48 7.02
C LEU A 76 -11.70 3.02 6.16
N GLN A 77 -12.57 3.88 6.72
CA GLN A 77 -13.68 4.47 5.96
C GLN A 77 -13.16 5.32 4.79
N TYR A 78 -12.11 6.11 4.99
CA TYR A 78 -11.49 6.92 3.94
C TYR A 78 -10.90 6.05 2.82
N GLY A 79 -10.28 4.92 3.20
CA GLY A 79 -9.79 3.96 2.22
C GLY A 79 -10.89 3.39 1.34
N LEU A 80 -12.05 3.04 1.91
CA LEU A 80 -13.21 2.58 1.16
C LEU A 80 -13.77 3.66 0.22
N ASP A 81 -13.81 4.91 0.69
CA ASP A 81 -14.26 6.05 -0.12
C ASP A 81 -13.31 6.31 -1.30
N VAL A 82 -11.99 6.21 -1.08
CA VAL A 82 -10.97 6.33 -2.14
C VAL A 82 -11.12 5.21 -3.17
N MET A 83 -11.25 3.95 -2.73
CA MET A 83 -11.45 2.82 -3.65
C MET A 83 -12.65 3.05 -4.56
N LYS A 84 -13.76 3.50 -3.98
CA LYS A 84 -14.99 3.81 -4.73
C LYS A 84 -14.76 4.96 -5.72
N ALA A 85 -14.08 6.02 -5.30
CA ALA A 85 -13.78 7.17 -6.17
C ALA A 85 -12.89 6.78 -7.36
N TRP A 86 -11.94 5.86 -7.16
CA TRP A 86 -11.07 5.34 -8.22
C TRP A 86 -11.72 4.27 -9.11
N GLY A 87 -12.98 3.89 -8.82
CA GLY A 87 -13.76 2.95 -9.62
C GLY A 87 -13.50 1.48 -9.30
N PHE A 88 -13.02 1.17 -8.09
CA PHE A 88 -12.82 -0.20 -7.61
C PHE A 88 -13.86 -0.57 -6.55
N GLU A 89 -14.38 -1.79 -6.63
CA GLU A 89 -15.27 -2.38 -5.64
C GLU A 89 -14.46 -3.17 -4.61
N TYR A 90 -14.58 -2.80 -3.32
CA TYR A 90 -13.94 -3.53 -2.23
C TYR A 90 -14.42 -4.99 -2.17
N LYS A 91 -13.48 -5.92 -1.99
CA LYS A 91 -13.79 -7.35 -1.85
C LYS A 91 -13.29 -7.96 -0.54
N THR A 92 -12.07 -7.63 -0.14
CA THR A 92 -11.43 -8.16 1.07
C THR A 92 -10.23 -7.28 1.43
N ASN A 93 -9.46 -7.72 2.43
CA ASN A 93 -8.21 -7.05 2.80
C ASN A 93 -7.11 -8.06 3.10
N ILE A 94 -5.87 -7.59 3.06
CA ILE A 94 -4.71 -8.26 3.62
C ILE A 94 -4.30 -7.50 4.87
N VAL A 95 -3.96 -8.22 5.93
CA VAL A 95 -3.50 -7.63 7.19
C VAL A 95 -1.99 -7.80 7.29
N TRP A 96 -1.25 -6.71 7.38
CA TRP A 96 0.14 -6.76 7.78
C TRP A 96 0.23 -6.77 9.31
N HIS A 97 0.62 -7.90 9.89
CA HIS A 97 0.92 -8.05 11.30
C HIS A 97 2.40 -7.79 11.56
N LYS A 98 2.68 -6.68 12.24
CA LYS A 98 4.04 -6.25 12.60
C LYS A 98 4.51 -7.02 13.83
N ILE A 99 5.55 -7.83 13.65
CA ILE A 99 6.10 -8.68 14.71
C ILE A 99 7.48 -8.20 15.18
N ARG A 100 7.86 -8.62 16.39
CA ARG A 100 9.21 -8.46 16.95
C ARG A 100 10.11 -9.61 16.52
N LYS A 101 11.39 -9.55 16.91
CA LYS A 101 12.38 -10.61 16.66
C LYS A 101 11.99 -11.96 17.26
N ASP A 102 11.27 -11.94 18.39
CA ASP A 102 10.77 -13.12 19.08
C ASP A 102 9.43 -13.65 18.52
N GLY A 103 8.94 -13.08 17.42
CA GLY A 103 7.66 -13.45 16.81
C GLY A 103 6.43 -12.86 17.49
N GLY A 104 6.57 -12.22 18.65
CA GLY A 104 5.47 -11.54 19.33
C GLY A 104 5.03 -10.26 18.61
N PRO A 105 3.85 -9.70 18.93
CA PRO A 105 3.36 -8.47 18.32
C PRO A 105 4.27 -7.29 18.62
N ASP A 106 4.50 -6.40 17.64
CA ASP A 106 5.28 -5.17 17.83
C ASP A 106 4.45 -4.11 18.58
N GLY A 107 4.47 -4.17 19.91
CA GLY A 107 3.73 -3.27 20.79
C GLY A 107 4.24 -1.81 20.82
N ARG A 108 5.18 -1.41 19.94
CA ARG A 108 5.70 -0.04 19.82
C ARG A 108 4.85 0.84 18.90
N GLY A 109 3.76 0.31 18.36
CA GLY A 109 2.79 1.11 17.61
C GLY A 109 2.10 2.13 18.48
N VAL A 110 1.68 3.26 17.89
CA VAL A 110 0.87 4.29 18.53
C VAL A 110 -0.60 4.06 18.22
N GLY A 111 -1.46 4.39 19.16
CA GLY A 111 -2.91 4.33 19.00
C GLY A 111 -3.60 4.88 20.25
N PHE A 112 -4.76 5.54 20.08
CA PHE A 112 -5.48 6.15 21.21
C PHE A 112 -6.20 5.12 22.09
N TYR A 113 -6.71 4.05 21.48
CA TYR A 113 -7.44 3.00 22.18
C TYR A 113 -6.60 1.74 22.33
N PHE A 114 -6.04 1.26 21.22
CA PHE A 114 -5.16 0.10 21.21
C PHE A 114 -3.86 0.44 20.47
N ARG A 115 -2.75 -0.18 20.87
CA ARG A 115 -1.49 -0.05 20.15
C ARG A 115 -1.60 -0.79 18.81
N ASN A 116 -1.49 -0.08 17.71
CA ASN A 116 -1.61 -0.65 16.38
C ASN A 116 -0.39 -1.51 16.05
N THR A 117 -0.59 -2.82 16.01
CA THR A 117 0.39 -3.81 15.55
C THR A 117 0.12 -4.27 14.12
N THR A 118 -0.95 -3.77 13.52
CA THR A 118 -1.38 -4.11 12.16
C THR A 118 -1.54 -2.88 11.29
N GLU A 119 -1.42 -3.07 9.99
CA GLU A 119 -1.91 -2.17 8.94
C GLU A 119 -2.74 -2.98 7.94
N LEU A 120 -3.63 -2.31 7.22
CA LEU A 120 -4.52 -2.93 6.25
C LEU A 120 -4.07 -2.60 4.83
N VAL A 121 -4.17 -3.59 3.95
CA VAL A 121 -4.19 -3.42 2.50
C VAL A 121 -5.57 -3.80 2.02
N LEU A 122 -6.37 -2.84 1.63
CA LEU A 122 -7.68 -3.11 1.05
C LEU A 122 -7.51 -3.66 -0.35
N PHE A 123 -8.21 -4.74 -0.66
CA PHE A 123 -8.23 -5.33 -1.98
C PHE A 123 -9.57 -5.07 -2.66
N GLY A 124 -9.51 -4.52 -3.86
CA GLY A 124 -10.67 -4.25 -4.69
C GLY A 124 -10.48 -4.67 -6.13
N ILE A 125 -11.60 -4.81 -6.83
CA ILE A 125 -11.61 -5.16 -8.24
C ILE A 125 -12.33 -4.09 -9.05
N ARG A 126 -11.89 -3.92 -10.30
CA ARG A 126 -12.58 -3.19 -11.35
C ARG A 126 -12.96 -4.20 -12.43
N GLY A 127 -14.14 -4.04 -13.03
CA GLY A 127 -14.63 -5.01 -14.02
C GLY A 127 -14.91 -6.40 -13.41
N LYS A 128 -14.73 -7.45 -14.21
CA LYS A 128 -14.94 -8.85 -13.78
C LYS A 128 -13.63 -9.62 -13.81
N LEU A 129 -12.84 -9.49 -12.74
CA LEU A 129 -11.57 -10.16 -12.62
C LEU A 129 -11.45 -10.89 -11.27
N ARG A 130 -11.10 -12.18 -11.32
CA ARG A 130 -10.73 -12.96 -10.12
C ARG A 130 -9.21 -12.96 -9.98
N THR A 131 -8.73 -13.23 -8.76
CA THR A 131 -7.30 -13.50 -8.55
C THR A 131 -6.83 -14.65 -9.45
N LEU A 132 -5.58 -14.58 -9.88
CA LEU A 132 -4.95 -15.63 -10.69
C LEU A 132 -4.96 -16.96 -9.95
N ALA A 133 -4.93 -18.06 -10.67
CA ALA A 133 -5.08 -19.41 -10.10
C ALA A 133 -4.09 -19.71 -8.95
N PRO A 134 -2.80 -19.36 -9.03
CA PRO A 134 -1.86 -19.54 -7.92
C PRO A 134 -2.28 -18.80 -6.66
N GLY A 135 -2.78 -17.57 -6.80
CA GLY A 135 -3.15 -16.71 -5.67
C GLY A 135 -4.47 -17.07 -4.98
N ARG A 136 -5.26 -18.00 -5.52
CA ARG A 136 -6.55 -18.39 -4.92
C ARG A 136 -6.44 -19.08 -3.57
N ARG A 137 -5.26 -19.54 -3.20
CA ARG A 137 -4.96 -20.14 -1.89
C ARG A 137 -4.22 -19.21 -0.96
N GLN A 138 -3.94 -17.97 -1.41
CA GLN A 138 -3.23 -16.97 -0.61
C GLN A 138 -4.03 -16.60 0.63
N VAL A 139 -3.41 -16.75 1.79
CA VAL A 139 -3.98 -16.25 3.04
C VAL A 139 -3.84 -14.73 3.10
N ASN A 140 -4.80 -14.07 3.73
CA ASN A 140 -4.85 -12.62 3.82
C ASN A 140 -4.08 -12.03 5.01
N ILE A 141 -2.93 -12.60 5.34
CA ILE A 141 -2.07 -12.10 6.41
C ILE A 141 -0.60 -12.15 5.99
N ILE A 142 0.11 -11.05 6.23
CA ILE A 142 1.56 -10.96 6.13
C ILE A 142 2.11 -10.72 7.53
N LYS A 143 3.06 -11.55 7.96
CA LYS A 143 3.77 -11.38 9.22
C LYS A 143 5.21 -11.02 8.94
N SER A 144 5.62 -9.80 9.26
CA SER A 144 7.01 -9.40 9.11
C SER A 144 7.42 -8.37 10.16
N ARG A 145 8.72 -8.20 10.33
CA ARG A 145 9.25 -7.15 11.20
C ARG A 145 9.13 -5.81 10.51
N LYS A 146 8.93 -4.75 11.30
CA LYS A 146 9.08 -3.40 10.79
C LYS A 146 10.49 -3.21 10.23
N ARG A 147 10.56 -2.53 9.14
CA ARG A 147 11.76 -2.10 8.44
C ARG A 147 12.02 -0.62 8.74
N GLU A 148 12.79 0.07 7.94
CA GLU A 148 12.98 1.50 8.06
C GLU A 148 11.65 2.27 7.99
N HIS A 149 11.70 3.55 8.29
CA HIS A 149 10.50 4.39 8.37
C HIS A 149 9.72 4.36 7.04
N SER A 150 8.40 4.16 7.16
CA SER A 150 7.43 4.10 6.06
C SER A 150 7.61 2.95 5.05
N ARG A 151 8.62 2.11 5.15
CA ARG A 151 8.79 0.98 4.25
C ARG A 151 7.79 -0.12 4.56
N LYS A 152 7.08 -0.55 3.53
CA LYS A 152 6.13 -1.66 3.57
C LYS A 152 6.85 -3.00 3.38
N PRO A 153 6.23 -4.13 3.73
CA PRO A 153 6.82 -5.45 3.55
C PRO A 153 6.92 -5.82 2.07
N ASP A 154 8.10 -6.28 1.64
CA ASP A 154 8.31 -6.73 0.24
C ASP A 154 7.50 -7.97 -0.09
N GLU A 155 7.13 -8.74 0.91
CA GLU A 155 6.26 -9.91 0.78
C GLU A 155 4.91 -9.57 0.12
N LEU A 156 4.48 -8.30 0.18
CA LEU A 156 3.27 -7.87 -0.50
C LEU A 156 3.43 -7.90 -2.03
N TYR A 157 4.60 -7.54 -2.56
CA TYR A 157 4.84 -7.60 -4.01
C TYR A 157 4.75 -9.03 -4.52
N GLU A 158 5.32 -10.00 -3.80
CA GLU A 158 5.21 -11.43 -4.13
C GLU A 158 3.73 -11.88 -4.17
N VAL A 159 2.92 -11.43 -3.20
CA VAL A 159 1.48 -11.71 -3.17
C VAL A 159 0.77 -11.07 -4.36
N ILE A 160 1.09 -9.82 -4.69
CA ILE A 160 0.48 -9.10 -5.81
C ILE A 160 0.78 -9.83 -7.12
N GLU A 161 2.03 -10.13 -7.38
CA GLU A 161 2.47 -10.78 -8.63
C GLU A 161 1.89 -12.18 -8.79
N ALA A 162 1.74 -12.94 -7.69
CA ALA A 162 1.11 -14.26 -7.72
C ALA A 162 -0.42 -14.20 -7.91
N CYS A 163 -1.07 -13.13 -7.43
CA CYS A 163 -2.52 -13.05 -7.37
C CYS A 163 -3.15 -12.22 -8.50
N SER A 164 -2.36 -11.37 -9.16
CA SER A 164 -2.90 -10.30 -9.98
C SER A 164 -2.11 -10.12 -11.28
N PRO A 165 -2.77 -9.72 -12.39
CA PRO A 165 -2.08 -9.54 -13.67
C PRO A 165 -1.29 -8.23 -13.69
N GLY A 166 -0.13 -8.24 -14.38
CA GLY A 166 0.54 -7.03 -14.81
C GLY A 166 -0.10 -6.40 -16.07
N PRO A 167 0.45 -5.28 -16.56
CA PRO A 167 1.48 -4.47 -15.92
C PRO A 167 1.04 -3.91 -14.57
N TYR A 168 2.01 -3.56 -13.73
CA TYR A 168 1.75 -3.04 -12.38
C TYR A 168 2.05 -1.54 -12.32
N LEU A 169 1.29 -0.81 -11.51
CA LEU A 169 1.56 0.59 -11.20
C LEU A 169 1.53 0.81 -9.69
N GLU A 170 2.62 1.32 -9.13
CA GLU A 170 2.67 1.75 -7.74
C GLU A 170 2.54 3.28 -7.64
N LEU A 171 1.48 3.73 -6.96
CA LEU A 171 1.24 5.13 -6.65
C LEU A 171 1.89 5.50 -5.32
N PHE A 172 2.44 6.72 -5.26
CA PHE A 172 3.19 7.23 -4.11
C PHE A 172 4.42 6.37 -3.79
N ALA A 173 5.01 5.81 -4.86
CA ALA A 173 6.12 4.90 -4.79
C ALA A 173 7.37 5.56 -4.18
N ARG A 174 8.18 4.72 -3.51
CA ARG A 174 9.53 5.05 -3.08
C ARG A 174 10.50 4.08 -3.75
N GLY A 175 10.84 4.37 -4.99
CA GLY A 175 11.64 3.50 -5.83
C GLY A 175 10.82 2.47 -6.60
N ARG A 176 11.48 1.72 -7.48
CA ARG A 176 10.86 0.74 -8.37
C ARG A 176 11.14 -0.67 -7.88
N HIS A 177 10.13 -1.52 -7.83
CA HIS A 177 10.28 -2.92 -7.41
C HIS A 177 10.88 -3.81 -8.50
N GLY A 178 10.45 -3.67 -9.76
CA GLY A 178 10.89 -4.51 -10.88
C GLY A 178 10.61 -3.86 -12.23
N GLU A 179 11.01 -4.52 -13.33
CA GLU A 179 10.87 -3.96 -14.68
C GLU A 179 9.41 -3.80 -15.10
N ASP A 180 8.53 -4.73 -14.68
CA ASP A 180 7.09 -4.71 -14.99
C ASP A 180 6.29 -3.72 -14.11
N TRP A 181 6.97 -2.99 -13.22
CA TRP A 181 6.38 -2.01 -12.34
C TRP A 181 6.60 -0.59 -12.86
N HIS A 182 5.52 0.08 -13.20
CA HIS A 182 5.49 1.53 -13.33
C HIS A 182 5.41 2.15 -11.94
N VAL A 183 5.98 3.34 -11.78
CA VAL A 183 5.99 4.05 -10.49
C VAL A 183 5.58 5.50 -10.68
N TRP A 184 4.78 6.01 -9.75
CA TRP A 184 4.42 7.41 -9.67
C TRP A 184 4.46 7.89 -8.21
N GLY A 185 5.07 9.05 -7.99
CA GLY A 185 5.19 9.68 -6.67
C GLY A 185 6.44 10.54 -6.56
N ASP A 186 6.47 11.48 -5.64
CA ASP A 186 7.53 12.48 -5.46
C ASP A 186 8.92 11.87 -5.20
N GLN A 187 8.98 10.65 -4.66
CA GLN A 187 10.21 9.95 -4.31
C GLN A 187 10.48 8.71 -5.18
N SER A 188 9.76 8.58 -6.29
CA SER A 188 9.82 7.37 -7.12
C SER A 188 11.17 7.14 -7.80
N GLN A 189 11.97 8.19 -8.00
CA GLN A 189 13.26 8.14 -8.70
C GLN A 189 14.47 8.22 -7.77
N ASP A 190 14.29 8.69 -6.52
CA ASP A 190 15.40 9.15 -5.69
C ASP A 190 15.67 8.25 -4.47
N TYR A 191 14.88 7.20 -4.28
CA TYR A 191 14.98 6.36 -3.09
C TYR A 191 15.83 5.12 -3.33
N GLU A 192 17.01 5.08 -2.68
CA GLU A 192 17.77 3.87 -2.46
C GLU A 192 17.62 3.43 -0.99
N PRO A 193 17.26 2.16 -0.72
CA PRO A 193 17.22 1.65 0.63
C PRO A 193 18.62 1.72 1.25
N ASP A 194 18.77 2.50 2.32
CA ASP A 194 20.04 2.68 3.03
C ASP A 194 20.36 1.58 4.05
N TRP A 195 19.51 0.56 4.12
CA TRP A 195 19.60 -0.48 5.14
C TRP A 195 20.09 -1.84 4.63
N PRO A 196 21.41 -2.12 4.75
CA PRO A 196 21.96 -3.38 4.25
C PRO A 196 21.47 -4.63 5.02
N THR A 197 20.87 -4.44 6.21
CA THR A 197 20.33 -5.54 7.04
C THR A 197 18.94 -6.00 6.62
N TYR A 198 18.39 -5.43 5.56
CA TYR A 198 17.05 -5.72 5.11
C TYR A 198 16.86 -7.20 4.75
N ALA A 199 17.79 -7.79 4.03
CA ALA A 199 17.79 -9.20 3.69
C ALA A 199 17.74 -10.12 4.94
N ASN A 200 18.35 -9.68 6.06
CA ASN A 200 18.32 -10.44 7.32
C ASN A 200 16.98 -10.35 8.05
N HIS A 201 16.11 -9.43 7.67
CA HIS A 201 14.77 -9.28 8.26
C HIS A 201 13.69 -10.05 7.49
N SER A 202 13.88 -10.20 6.18
CA SER A 202 12.98 -10.96 5.31
C SER A 202 13.32 -12.46 5.28
N GLY A 203 14.58 -12.82 5.44
CA GLY A 203 15.05 -14.21 5.31
C GLY A 203 14.51 -15.23 6.33
N GLN A 204 13.69 -14.79 7.29
CA GLN A 204 13.00 -15.68 8.22
C GLN A 204 11.49 -15.78 7.98
N SER A 205 10.95 -14.99 7.11
CA SER A 205 9.57 -15.13 6.63
C SER A 205 9.42 -16.18 5.53
N GLY A 206 10.50 -16.90 5.22
CA GLY A 206 10.55 -17.98 4.22
C GLY A 206 9.58 -19.15 4.42
N ASN A 207 8.65 -19.05 5.36
CA ASN A 207 7.57 -20.01 5.56
C ASN A 207 6.19 -19.51 5.10
N LEU A 208 6.12 -18.36 4.49
CA LEU A 208 4.97 -18.00 3.67
C LEU A 208 5.17 -18.52 2.24
N ARG A 209 5.59 -19.78 2.10
CA ARG A 209 5.35 -20.46 0.84
C ARG A 209 3.84 -20.54 0.70
N LEU A 210 3.36 -19.82 -0.26
CA LEU A 210 1.97 -19.69 -0.65
C LEU A 210 1.30 -21.01 -1.00
N PHE A 211 2.07 -22.11 -1.02
CA PHE A 211 1.65 -23.40 -1.55
C PHE A 211 2.37 -24.50 -0.76
N GLY A 212 1.75 -24.97 0.28
CA GLY A 212 1.94 -26.28 0.84
C GLY A 212 0.78 -27.16 0.48
#